data_288facd774202e4f77cc8da07073cb23
#
_entry.id   288facd774202e4f77cc8da07073cb23
#
_cell.length_a   1.000
_cell.length_b   1.000
_cell.length_c   1.000
_cell.angle_alpha   90.00
_cell.angle_beta   90.00
_cell.angle_gamma   90.00
#
_symmetry.space_group_name_H-M   'P 1'
#
loop_
_entity.id
_entity.type
_entity.pdbx_description
1 polymer ?
#
loop_
_entity_poly.entity_id
_entity_poly.type
_entity_poly.pdbx_seq_one_letter_code
_entity_poly.pdbx_strand_id
1 'polypeptide(L)'
;GVVVGGGLLGLEAANALKSLGLQAHVVEFAPRLMPVQLDDQGGALLRQKIEDLGVQVHTEKATTAIVPGSDARLRMNFADDSHLETDLIVFSAGIRPQDTLARACGLEVGERGGIVVNNQCTTSDPNIHAIGECALWNNRIFGLVAPGYTMARTLSAALNKDTGAAFTGADMSTKLKLLGVDVGSIGDAHGQTPGARNIRFHDEQAGQDMHQTQHA
;
A
#
# COMPACT_ATOMS: atom_id res chain seq x y z
N GLY A 1 0.94 21.01 5.15
CA GLY A 1 0.00 19.91 4.85
C GLY A 1 0.50 18.58 5.38
N VAL A 2 -0.41 17.75 5.83
CA VAL A 2 -0.10 16.42 6.41
C VAL A 2 -0.69 15.33 5.53
N VAL A 3 0.11 14.29 5.25
CA VAL A 3 -0.35 13.04 4.64
C VAL A 3 -0.39 11.97 5.70
N VAL A 4 -1.53 11.32 5.89
CA VAL A 4 -1.72 10.16 6.77
C VAL A 4 -1.52 8.90 5.94
N GLY A 5 -0.43 8.18 6.22
CA GLY A 5 0.03 6.98 5.54
C GLY A 5 1.38 7.18 4.86
N GLY A 6 2.38 6.42 5.29
CA GLY A 6 3.76 6.43 4.79
C GLY A 6 4.06 5.35 3.74
N GLY A 7 3.03 4.85 3.07
CA GLY A 7 3.15 3.94 1.94
C GLY A 7 3.45 4.67 0.62
N LEU A 8 3.48 3.92 -0.49
CA LEU A 8 3.81 4.40 -1.83
C LEU A 8 3.02 5.67 -2.20
N LEU A 9 1.69 5.59 -2.21
CA LEU A 9 0.82 6.71 -2.58
C LEU A 9 0.90 7.88 -1.59
N GLY A 10 1.14 7.60 -0.30
CA GLY A 10 1.30 8.64 0.70
C GLY A 10 2.55 9.47 0.48
N LEU A 11 3.66 8.85 0.13
CA LEU A 11 4.91 9.55 -0.19
C LEU A 11 4.77 10.36 -1.48
N GLU A 12 4.09 9.84 -2.49
CA GLU A 12 3.77 10.59 -3.72
C GLU A 12 2.88 11.81 -3.40
N ALA A 13 1.88 11.66 -2.53
CA ALA A 13 1.03 12.76 -2.09
C ALA A 13 1.84 13.82 -1.30
N ALA A 14 2.75 13.40 -0.42
CA ALA A 14 3.62 14.31 0.32
C ALA A 14 4.53 15.12 -0.61
N ASN A 15 5.05 14.47 -1.66
CA ASN A 15 5.80 15.17 -2.72
C ASN A 15 4.93 16.19 -3.47
N ALA A 16 3.69 15.85 -3.77
CA ALA A 16 2.76 16.79 -4.40
C ALA A 16 2.51 18.01 -3.51
N LEU A 17 2.28 17.83 -2.20
CA LEU A 17 2.15 18.94 -1.24
C LEU A 17 3.39 19.83 -1.23
N LYS A 18 4.59 19.22 -1.16
CA LYS A 18 5.85 19.96 -1.22
C LYS A 18 5.99 20.74 -2.53
N SER A 19 5.65 20.14 -3.67
CA SER A 19 5.72 20.78 -4.99
C SER A 19 4.75 21.98 -5.11
N LEU A 20 3.69 22.00 -4.32
CA LEU A 20 2.76 23.13 -4.16
C LEU A 20 3.29 24.22 -3.21
N GLY A 21 4.51 24.08 -2.69
CA GLY A 21 5.12 25.04 -1.77
C GLY A 21 4.67 24.91 -0.31
N LEU A 22 4.00 23.81 0.05
CA LEU A 22 3.55 23.57 1.41
C LEU A 22 4.69 22.91 2.23
N GLN A 23 4.73 23.20 3.54
CA GLN A 23 5.45 22.34 4.48
C GLN A 23 4.73 20.99 4.53
N ALA A 24 5.41 19.93 4.05
CA ALA A 24 4.84 18.61 3.95
C ALA A 24 5.26 17.73 5.13
N HIS A 25 4.28 17.08 5.73
CA HIS A 25 4.47 16.09 6.80
C HIS A 25 3.86 14.76 6.38
N VAL A 26 4.49 13.66 6.76
CA VAL A 26 3.96 12.30 6.66
C VAL A 26 3.74 11.75 8.06
N VAL A 27 2.54 11.30 8.35
CA VAL A 27 2.17 10.62 9.61
C VAL A 27 1.92 9.15 9.28
N GLU A 28 2.70 8.26 9.88
CA GLU A 28 2.62 6.81 9.67
C GLU A 28 2.38 6.10 11.01
N PHE A 29 1.45 5.16 11.02
CA PHE A 29 1.14 4.33 12.19
C PHE A 29 2.24 3.30 12.47
N ALA A 30 2.82 2.73 11.41
CA ALA A 30 3.90 1.75 11.53
C ALA A 30 5.22 2.42 11.98
N PRO A 31 6.19 1.64 12.48
CA PRO A 31 7.48 2.17 12.93
C PRO A 31 8.38 2.66 11.78
N ARG A 32 8.00 2.40 10.52
CA ARG A 32 8.78 2.78 9.35
C ARG A 32 7.91 3.12 8.15
N LEU A 33 8.50 3.81 7.17
CA LEU A 33 7.89 4.05 5.87
C LEU A 33 7.87 2.76 5.03
N MET A 34 6.86 2.64 4.16
CA MET A 34 6.64 1.50 3.26
C MET A 34 6.76 0.13 3.97
N PRO A 35 6.06 -0.09 5.10
CA PRO A 35 6.27 -1.26 5.97
C PRO A 35 5.96 -2.59 5.29
N VAL A 36 5.18 -2.57 4.21
CA VAL A 36 4.85 -3.77 3.40
C VAL A 36 5.99 -4.14 2.46
N GLN A 37 6.75 -3.16 1.97
CA GLN A 37 7.77 -3.32 0.93
C GLN A 37 9.20 -3.33 1.48
N LEU A 38 9.44 -2.72 2.63
CA LEU A 38 10.77 -2.53 3.19
C LEU A 38 10.90 -3.15 4.58
N ASP A 39 12.08 -3.63 4.87
CA ASP A 39 12.50 -3.99 6.23
C ASP A 39 12.90 -2.73 7.05
N ASP A 40 13.39 -2.95 8.28
CA ASP A 40 13.72 -1.83 9.18
C ASP A 40 14.85 -0.95 8.63
N GLN A 41 15.88 -1.54 8.02
CA GLN A 41 17.02 -0.78 7.49
C GLN A 41 16.63 0.00 6.22
N GLY A 42 15.94 -0.66 5.29
CA GLY A 42 15.43 0.01 4.08
C GLY A 42 14.44 1.14 4.43
N GLY A 43 13.58 0.91 5.41
CA GLY A 43 12.65 1.92 5.91
C GLY A 43 13.36 3.11 6.58
N ALA A 44 14.43 2.87 7.34
CA ALA A 44 15.24 3.93 7.96
C ALA A 44 15.98 4.76 6.91
N LEU A 45 16.60 4.12 5.92
CA LEU A 45 17.27 4.81 4.81
C LEU A 45 16.27 5.62 3.98
N LEU A 46 15.09 5.06 3.69
CA LEU A 46 14.04 5.79 2.99
C LEU A 46 13.59 7.02 3.79
N ARG A 47 13.38 6.88 5.11
CA ARG A 47 13.04 8.00 5.98
C ARG A 47 14.06 9.13 5.87
N GLN A 48 15.34 8.83 6.01
CA GLN A 48 16.41 9.83 5.88
C GLN A 48 16.34 10.55 4.54
N LYS A 49 16.24 9.80 3.44
CA LYS A 49 16.13 10.39 2.09
C LYS A 49 14.90 11.29 1.93
N ILE A 50 13.76 10.92 2.51
CA ILE A 50 12.52 11.73 2.47
C ILE A 50 12.68 13.00 3.32
N GLU A 51 13.32 12.90 4.50
CA GLU A 51 13.62 14.05 5.36
C GLU A 51 14.63 15.00 4.69
N ASP A 52 15.66 14.47 4.00
CA ASP A 52 16.63 15.26 3.21
C ASP A 52 15.94 16.04 2.08
N LEU A 53 14.85 15.53 1.54
CA LEU A 53 14.00 16.25 0.59
C LEU A 53 13.16 17.37 1.25
N GLY A 54 13.21 17.54 2.58
CA GLY A 54 12.47 18.55 3.32
C GLY A 54 11.03 18.16 3.68
N VAL A 55 10.69 16.87 3.66
CA VAL A 55 9.43 16.34 4.18
C VAL A 55 9.64 15.84 5.60
N GLN A 56 8.81 16.26 6.55
CA GLN A 56 8.91 15.80 7.94
C GLN A 56 8.19 14.45 8.10
N VAL A 57 8.85 13.48 8.73
CA VAL A 57 8.32 12.12 8.89
C VAL A 57 8.05 11.81 10.37
N HIS A 58 6.80 11.45 10.65
CA HIS A 58 6.32 11.08 11.99
C HIS A 58 5.82 9.62 11.95
N THR A 59 6.65 8.70 12.39
CA THR A 59 6.30 7.26 12.52
C THR A 59 5.73 6.97 13.90
N GLU A 60 5.08 5.79 14.08
CA GLU A 60 4.46 5.34 15.33
C GLU A 60 3.38 6.30 15.83
N LYS A 61 2.71 7.01 14.93
CA LYS A 61 1.67 7.99 15.26
C LYS A 61 0.27 7.47 14.93
N ALA A 62 -0.45 7.10 15.98
CA ALA A 62 -1.87 6.73 15.88
C ALA A 62 -2.73 7.99 16.08
N THR A 63 -3.34 8.49 15.02
CA THR A 63 -4.27 9.63 15.10
C THR A 63 -5.55 9.21 15.82
N THR A 64 -5.88 9.89 16.91
CA THR A 64 -7.06 9.61 17.74
C THR A 64 -8.20 10.59 17.46
N ALA A 65 -7.88 11.84 17.11
CA ALA A 65 -8.88 12.85 16.79
C ALA A 65 -8.31 13.91 15.84
N ILE A 66 -9.20 14.54 15.08
CA ILE A 66 -8.93 15.73 14.30
C ILE A 66 -9.94 16.79 14.76
N VAL A 67 -9.44 17.90 15.25
CA VAL A 67 -10.24 18.97 15.82
C VAL A 67 -9.80 20.32 15.21
N PRO A 68 -10.54 21.42 15.40
CA PRO A 68 -10.06 22.76 15.05
C PRO A 68 -8.72 23.06 15.74
N GLY A 69 -7.78 23.63 15.00
CA GLY A 69 -6.47 24.03 15.50
C GLY A 69 -6.47 25.43 16.10
N SER A 70 -5.37 25.81 16.74
CA SER A 70 -5.10 27.13 17.31
C SER A 70 -4.24 27.98 16.38
N ASP A 71 -3.18 27.38 15.83
CA ASP A 71 -2.18 28.05 14.98
C ASP A 71 -2.39 27.70 13.48
N ALA A 72 -3.13 26.62 13.20
CA ALA A 72 -3.56 26.22 11.86
C ALA A 72 -5.04 25.79 11.87
N ARG A 73 -5.60 25.47 10.70
CA ARG A 73 -7.04 25.14 10.58
C ARG A 73 -7.44 23.89 11.35
N LEU A 74 -6.55 22.91 11.43
CA LEU A 74 -6.80 21.59 11.98
C LEU A 74 -5.68 21.20 12.94
N ARG A 75 -6.05 20.44 13.96
CA ARG A 75 -5.13 19.81 14.89
C ARG A 75 -5.39 18.32 14.93
N MET A 76 -4.37 17.56 14.66
CA MET A 76 -4.34 16.10 14.78
C MET A 76 -3.78 15.72 16.15
N ASN A 77 -4.56 15.03 16.96
CA ASN A 77 -4.12 14.48 18.24
C ASN A 77 -3.69 13.02 18.04
N PHE A 78 -2.63 12.62 18.73
CA PHE A 78 -2.12 11.25 18.64
C PHE A 78 -2.30 10.51 19.97
N ALA A 79 -2.20 9.18 19.94
CA ALA A 79 -2.38 8.32 21.11
C ALA A 79 -1.29 8.48 22.17
N ASP A 80 -0.15 9.09 21.83
CA ASP A 80 0.96 9.41 22.71
C ASP A 80 0.87 10.82 23.32
N ASP A 81 -0.32 11.42 23.32
CA ASP A 81 -0.62 12.77 23.80
C ASP A 81 0.08 13.90 23.02
N SER A 82 0.86 13.60 22.00
CA SER A 82 1.40 14.62 21.10
C SER A 82 0.35 15.08 20.07
N HIS A 83 0.64 16.20 19.40
CA HIS A 83 -0.24 16.71 18.35
C HIS A 83 0.55 17.37 17.22
N LEU A 84 -0.12 17.56 16.09
CA LEU A 84 0.39 18.29 14.93
C LEU A 84 -0.72 19.19 14.38
N GLU A 85 -0.44 20.47 14.17
CA GLU A 85 -1.37 21.40 13.54
C GLU A 85 -1.07 21.55 12.05
N THR A 86 -2.12 21.69 11.25
CA THR A 86 -2.02 21.73 9.78
C THR A 86 -3.23 22.39 9.16
N ASP A 87 -3.07 22.88 7.93
CA ASP A 87 -4.17 23.46 7.14
C ASP A 87 -4.84 22.47 6.20
N LEU A 88 -4.15 21.36 5.88
CA LEU A 88 -4.62 20.34 4.95
C LEU A 88 -4.21 18.94 5.41
N ILE A 89 -5.15 18.00 5.36
CA ILE A 89 -4.90 16.58 5.62
C ILE A 89 -5.30 15.77 4.39
N VAL A 90 -4.40 14.90 3.95
CA VAL A 90 -4.61 13.94 2.88
C VAL A 90 -4.53 12.53 3.47
N PHE A 91 -5.58 11.73 3.31
CA PHE A 91 -5.59 10.33 3.77
C PHE A 91 -5.13 9.40 2.67
N SER A 92 -4.07 8.64 2.94
CA SER A 92 -3.51 7.59 2.09
C SER A 92 -3.19 6.32 2.91
N ALA A 93 -4.08 5.97 3.84
CA ALA A 93 -3.90 4.93 4.85
C ALA A 93 -4.37 3.54 4.38
N GLY A 94 -4.11 3.18 3.13
CA GLY A 94 -4.48 1.92 2.52
C GLY A 94 -5.88 1.91 1.91
N ILE A 95 -6.31 0.74 1.47
CA ILE A 95 -7.59 0.51 0.80
C ILE A 95 -8.48 -0.43 1.59
N ARG A 96 -9.78 -0.31 1.38
CA ARG A 96 -10.77 -1.32 1.79
C ARG A 96 -11.60 -1.69 0.57
N PRO A 97 -11.83 -2.99 0.30
CA PRO A 97 -12.69 -3.42 -0.78
C PRO A 97 -14.08 -2.82 -0.64
N GLN A 98 -14.62 -2.28 -1.73
CA GLN A 98 -16.00 -1.80 -1.76
C GLN A 98 -16.92 -3.00 -2.06
N ASP A 99 -17.45 -3.63 -1.05
CA ASP A 99 -18.25 -4.86 -1.12
C ASP A 99 -19.69 -4.72 -0.62
N THR A 100 -20.13 -3.48 -0.34
CA THR A 100 -21.46 -3.19 0.20
C THR A 100 -22.59 -3.76 -0.66
N LEU A 101 -22.49 -3.60 -1.99
CA LEU A 101 -23.47 -4.11 -2.94
C LEU A 101 -23.49 -5.65 -2.95
N ALA A 102 -22.30 -6.27 -2.92
CA ALA A 102 -22.18 -7.72 -2.88
C ALA A 102 -22.83 -8.32 -1.62
N ARG A 103 -22.60 -7.70 -0.47
CA ARG A 103 -23.27 -8.10 0.79
C ARG A 103 -24.80 -7.95 0.70
N ALA A 104 -25.28 -6.85 0.11
CA ALA A 104 -26.72 -6.63 -0.07
C ALA A 104 -27.37 -7.64 -1.02
N CYS A 105 -26.61 -8.17 -1.99
CA CYS A 105 -27.06 -9.23 -2.90
C CYS A 105 -26.87 -10.66 -2.35
N GLY A 106 -26.31 -10.81 -1.13
CA GLY A 106 -26.08 -12.12 -0.51
C GLY A 106 -24.88 -12.89 -1.09
N LEU A 107 -23.94 -12.21 -1.76
CA LEU A 107 -22.71 -12.85 -2.24
C LEU A 107 -21.76 -13.12 -1.07
N GLU A 108 -20.93 -14.15 -1.22
CA GLU A 108 -19.90 -14.48 -0.25
C GLU A 108 -18.82 -13.38 -0.24
N VAL A 109 -18.54 -12.88 0.98
CA VAL A 109 -17.57 -11.82 1.24
C VAL A 109 -16.64 -12.25 2.38
N GLY A 110 -15.35 -11.99 2.23
CA GLY A 110 -14.36 -12.33 3.25
C GLY A 110 -14.57 -11.56 4.56
N GLU A 111 -14.08 -12.10 5.67
CA GLU A 111 -14.18 -11.48 7.00
C GLU A 111 -13.62 -10.05 7.04
N ARG A 112 -12.51 -9.81 6.35
CA ARG A 112 -11.84 -8.50 6.24
C ARG A 112 -12.30 -7.69 5.05
N GLY A 113 -13.38 -8.12 4.38
CA GLY A 113 -13.89 -7.55 3.14
C GLY A 113 -13.37 -8.26 1.90
N GLY A 114 -13.96 -7.89 0.75
CA GLY A 114 -13.65 -8.44 -0.57
C GLY A 114 -14.58 -9.55 -1.00
N ILE A 115 -15.04 -9.48 -2.24
CA ILE A 115 -15.97 -10.43 -2.85
C ILE A 115 -15.21 -11.71 -3.18
N VAL A 116 -15.56 -12.83 -2.57
CA VAL A 116 -14.90 -14.12 -2.82
C VAL A 116 -15.10 -14.55 -4.25
N VAL A 117 -14.01 -14.87 -4.94
CA VAL A 117 -14.01 -15.35 -6.33
C VAL A 117 -13.13 -16.57 -6.51
N ASN A 118 -13.52 -17.41 -7.48
CA ASN A 118 -12.71 -18.54 -7.94
C ASN A 118 -11.66 -18.12 -8.99
N ASN A 119 -10.97 -19.09 -9.57
CA ASN A 119 -9.93 -18.85 -10.58
C ASN A 119 -10.45 -18.23 -11.90
N GLN A 120 -11.74 -18.28 -12.18
CA GLN A 120 -12.37 -17.61 -13.32
C GLN A 120 -13.00 -16.26 -12.96
N CYS A 121 -12.68 -15.74 -11.77
CA CYS A 121 -13.27 -14.52 -11.22
C CYS A 121 -14.79 -14.58 -11.01
N THR A 122 -15.35 -15.78 -10.88
CA THR A 122 -16.78 -16.00 -10.62
C THR A 122 -17.02 -15.99 -9.11
N THR A 123 -18.08 -15.32 -8.67
CA THR A 123 -18.49 -15.21 -7.26
C THR A 123 -19.25 -16.46 -6.78
N SER A 124 -19.87 -16.41 -5.60
CA SER A 124 -20.79 -17.43 -5.10
C SER A 124 -22.06 -17.58 -5.98
N ASP A 125 -22.40 -16.56 -6.78
CA ASP A 125 -23.42 -16.67 -7.83
C ASP A 125 -22.71 -16.90 -9.19
N PRO A 126 -23.06 -17.97 -9.93
CA PRO A 126 -22.40 -18.31 -11.20
C PRO A 126 -22.59 -17.27 -12.32
N ASN A 127 -23.55 -16.37 -12.20
CA ASN A 127 -23.85 -15.32 -13.16
C ASN A 127 -23.19 -13.96 -12.78
N ILE A 128 -22.54 -13.90 -11.63
CA ILE A 128 -21.92 -12.67 -11.14
C ILE A 128 -20.41 -12.88 -11.01
N HIS A 129 -19.67 -11.91 -11.51
CA HIS A 129 -18.20 -11.91 -11.48
C HIS A 129 -17.68 -10.69 -10.76
N ALA A 130 -16.50 -10.79 -10.12
CA ALA A 130 -15.82 -9.66 -9.52
C ALA A 130 -14.33 -9.67 -9.89
N ILE A 131 -13.79 -8.50 -10.21
CA ILE A 131 -12.39 -8.30 -10.58
C ILE A 131 -11.83 -7.04 -9.93
N GLY A 132 -10.52 -6.94 -9.83
CA GLY A 132 -9.83 -5.77 -9.28
C GLY A 132 -9.84 -5.72 -7.76
N GLU A 133 -9.78 -4.54 -7.19
CA GLU A 133 -9.55 -4.32 -5.75
C GLU A 133 -10.72 -4.75 -4.85
N CYS A 134 -11.93 -4.92 -5.41
CA CYS A 134 -13.07 -5.45 -4.64
C CYS A 134 -13.08 -6.98 -4.56
N ALA A 135 -12.29 -7.69 -5.38
CA ALA A 135 -12.27 -9.14 -5.41
C ALA A 135 -11.31 -9.72 -4.35
N LEU A 136 -11.75 -10.81 -3.71
CA LEU A 136 -10.95 -11.63 -2.81
C LEU A 136 -10.68 -12.99 -3.47
N TRP A 137 -9.47 -13.19 -3.95
CA TRP A 137 -9.03 -14.43 -4.55
C TRP A 137 -8.01 -15.13 -3.66
N ASN A 138 -8.21 -16.39 -3.37
CA ASN A 138 -7.31 -17.19 -2.52
C ASN A 138 -6.91 -16.45 -1.23
N ASN A 139 -7.89 -15.84 -0.57
CA ASN A 139 -7.75 -15.05 0.65
C ASN A 139 -6.82 -13.81 0.50
N ARG A 140 -6.63 -13.30 -0.72
CA ARG A 140 -5.80 -12.12 -1.02
C ARG A 140 -6.60 -11.05 -1.75
N ILE A 141 -6.46 -9.82 -1.30
CA ILE A 141 -6.91 -8.60 -1.99
C ILE A 141 -5.68 -7.98 -2.65
N PHE A 142 -5.82 -7.57 -3.91
CA PHE A 142 -4.74 -6.96 -4.66
C PHE A 142 -4.97 -5.45 -4.75
N GLY A 143 -4.24 -4.69 -3.95
CA GLY A 143 -4.34 -3.22 -3.88
C GLY A 143 -3.57 -2.47 -4.97
N LEU A 144 -3.49 -3.06 -6.16
CA LEU A 144 -2.85 -2.47 -7.34
C LEU A 144 -3.75 -2.65 -8.58
N VAL A 145 -3.61 -1.77 -9.56
CA VAL A 145 -4.41 -1.82 -10.78
C VAL A 145 -4.03 -2.98 -11.71
N ALA A 146 -2.75 -3.36 -11.77
CA ALA A 146 -2.24 -4.38 -12.70
C ALA A 146 -2.86 -5.78 -12.48
N PRO A 147 -3.05 -6.27 -11.24
CA PRO A 147 -3.81 -7.50 -10.98
C PRO A 147 -5.22 -7.46 -11.53
N GLY A 148 -5.92 -6.32 -11.43
CA GLY A 148 -7.25 -6.13 -11.99
C GLY A 148 -7.30 -6.33 -13.49
N TYR A 149 -6.31 -5.84 -14.24
CA TYR A 149 -6.21 -6.11 -15.67
C TYR A 149 -5.96 -7.58 -15.99
N THR A 150 -5.20 -8.29 -15.18
CA THR A 150 -4.97 -9.72 -15.33
C THR A 150 -6.26 -10.50 -15.09
N MET A 151 -7.00 -10.15 -14.01
CA MET A 151 -8.33 -10.70 -13.74
C MET A 151 -9.31 -10.44 -14.90
N ALA A 152 -9.31 -9.23 -15.46
CA ALA A 152 -10.18 -8.86 -16.57
C ALA A 152 -9.88 -9.71 -17.83
N ARG A 153 -8.61 -9.95 -18.16
CA ARG A 153 -8.23 -10.82 -19.26
C ARG A 153 -8.67 -12.26 -19.02
N THR A 154 -8.46 -12.78 -17.81
CA THR A 154 -8.89 -14.13 -17.42
C THR A 154 -10.42 -14.27 -17.55
N LEU A 155 -11.17 -13.32 -16.99
CA LEU A 155 -12.64 -13.34 -17.09
C LEU A 155 -13.13 -13.27 -18.53
N SER A 156 -12.54 -12.37 -19.34
CA SER A 156 -12.88 -12.25 -20.76
C SER A 156 -12.66 -13.59 -21.51
N ALA A 157 -11.54 -14.26 -21.27
CA ALA A 157 -11.27 -15.57 -21.88
C ALA A 157 -12.29 -16.63 -21.41
N ALA A 158 -12.59 -16.70 -20.11
CA ALA A 158 -13.56 -17.61 -19.54
C ALA A 158 -14.97 -17.41 -20.14
N LEU A 159 -15.43 -16.17 -20.28
CA LEU A 159 -16.70 -15.81 -20.90
C LEU A 159 -16.74 -16.18 -22.40
N ASN A 160 -15.60 -16.20 -23.08
CA ASN A 160 -15.44 -16.69 -24.44
C ASN A 160 -15.25 -18.21 -24.52
N LYS A 161 -15.57 -18.94 -23.43
CA LYS A 161 -15.53 -20.41 -23.34
C LYS A 161 -14.13 -21.04 -23.44
N ASP A 162 -13.09 -20.28 -23.11
CA ASP A 162 -11.75 -20.83 -22.87
C ASP A 162 -11.77 -21.55 -21.51
N THR A 163 -11.86 -22.88 -21.55
CA THR A 163 -11.91 -23.71 -20.33
C THR A 163 -10.56 -23.76 -19.59
N GLY A 164 -9.47 -23.31 -20.21
CA GLY A 164 -8.15 -23.20 -19.60
C GLY A 164 -7.90 -21.88 -18.91
N ALA A 165 -8.81 -20.90 -19.08
CA ALA A 165 -8.64 -19.57 -18.46
C ALA A 165 -8.67 -19.66 -16.93
N ALA A 166 -7.59 -19.26 -16.28
CA ALA A 166 -7.47 -19.23 -14.83
C ALA A 166 -6.60 -18.07 -14.36
N PHE A 167 -7.10 -17.35 -13.37
CA PHE A 167 -6.27 -16.42 -12.61
C PHE A 167 -5.44 -17.22 -11.59
N THR A 168 -4.13 -17.10 -11.68
CA THR A 168 -3.17 -17.82 -10.82
C THR A 168 -2.41 -16.89 -9.89
N GLY A 169 -2.89 -15.65 -9.75
CA GLY A 169 -2.24 -14.60 -9.03
C GLY A 169 -1.69 -13.51 -9.95
N ALA A 170 -1.06 -12.52 -9.36
CA ALA A 170 -0.45 -11.41 -10.08
C ALA A 170 0.85 -10.98 -9.42
N ASP A 171 1.72 -10.39 -10.21
CA ASP A 171 2.91 -9.72 -9.71
C ASP A 171 2.52 -8.49 -8.89
N MET A 172 3.02 -8.43 -7.64
CA MET A 172 2.81 -7.35 -6.69
C MET A 172 4.05 -6.46 -6.54
N SER A 173 4.97 -6.54 -7.50
CA SER A 173 6.14 -5.68 -7.52
C SER A 173 5.72 -4.21 -7.52
N THR A 174 6.40 -3.43 -6.69
CA THR A 174 6.13 -2.00 -6.55
C THR A 174 7.40 -1.20 -6.82
N LYS A 175 7.23 -0.02 -7.38
CA LYS A 175 8.32 0.91 -7.64
C LYS A 175 7.89 2.31 -7.23
N LEU A 176 8.63 2.88 -6.27
CA LEU A 176 8.56 4.30 -5.94
C LEU A 176 9.65 5.05 -6.70
N LYS A 177 9.26 6.11 -7.39
CA LYS A 177 10.21 7.10 -7.94
C LYS A 177 9.82 8.47 -7.42
N LEU A 178 10.60 9.00 -6.52
CA LEU A 178 10.29 10.25 -5.84
C LEU A 178 11.53 11.14 -5.76
N LEU A 179 11.60 12.20 -6.60
CA LEU A 179 12.65 13.23 -6.52
C LEU A 179 14.08 12.67 -6.39
N GLY A 180 14.42 11.62 -7.15
CA GLY A 180 15.74 10.97 -7.10
C GLY A 180 15.85 9.86 -6.05
N VAL A 181 14.81 9.59 -5.27
CA VAL A 181 14.71 8.40 -4.44
C VAL A 181 14.01 7.30 -5.21
N ASP A 182 14.74 6.24 -5.53
CA ASP A 182 14.21 5.05 -6.19
C ASP A 182 14.11 3.90 -5.18
N VAL A 183 12.91 3.32 -5.04
CA VAL A 183 12.67 2.11 -4.25
C VAL A 183 11.99 1.08 -5.12
N GLY A 184 12.59 -0.10 -5.22
CA GLY A 184 11.99 -1.27 -5.88
C GLY A 184 11.78 -2.40 -4.88
N SER A 185 10.58 -2.98 -4.85
CA SER A 185 10.27 -4.18 -4.07
C SER A 185 9.68 -5.23 -4.99
N ILE A 186 10.29 -6.41 -5.01
CA ILE A 186 9.94 -7.52 -5.91
C ILE A 186 9.87 -8.80 -5.09
N GLY A 187 8.77 -9.55 -5.21
CA GLY A 187 8.61 -10.84 -4.56
C GLY A 187 8.45 -10.75 -3.03
N ASP A 188 9.16 -11.61 -2.30
CA ASP A 188 9.10 -11.70 -0.82
C ASP A 188 10.07 -10.72 -0.15
N ALA A 189 9.65 -9.49 0.01
CA ALA A 189 10.44 -8.41 0.57
C ALA A 189 10.91 -8.63 2.02
N HIS A 190 10.25 -9.51 2.76
CA HIS A 190 10.56 -9.79 4.17
C HIS A 190 11.21 -11.15 4.41
N GLY A 191 11.44 -11.94 3.36
CA GLY A 191 12.07 -13.26 3.46
C GLY A 191 11.28 -14.25 4.32
N GLN A 192 9.95 -14.21 4.27
CA GLN A 192 9.07 -15.05 5.08
C GLN A 192 8.85 -16.45 4.48
N THR A 193 9.24 -16.65 3.23
CA THR A 193 9.11 -17.95 2.57
C THR A 193 10.03 -18.97 3.23
N PRO A 194 9.54 -20.17 3.59
CA PRO A 194 10.37 -21.21 4.22
C PRO A 194 11.60 -21.55 3.37
N GLY A 195 12.79 -21.57 4.00
CA GLY A 195 14.06 -21.83 3.33
C GLY A 195 14.69 -20.62 2.63
N ALA A 196 14.07 -19.45 2.72
CA ALA A 196 14.63 -18.23 2.18
C ALA A 196 15.94 -17.84 2.87
N ARG A 197 16.93 -17.42 2.10
CA ARG A 197 18.17 -16.81 2.57
C ARG A 197 18.19 -15.34 2.25
N ASN A 198 18.47 -14.51 3.24
CA ASN A 198 18.57 -13.07 3.08
C ASN A 198 20.01 -12.65 2.81
N ILE A 199 20.23 -11.93 1.72
CA ILE A 199 21.49 -11.32 1.38
C ILE A 199 21.27 -9.80 1.42
N ARG A 200 22.14 -9.10 2.15
CA ARG A 200 22.11 -7.64 2.25
C ARG A 200 23.39 -7.06 1.70
N PHE A 201 23.23 -5.98 0.97
CA PHE A 201 24.31 -5.13 0.54
C PHE A 201 23.96 -3.69 0.97
N HIS A 202 24.87 -3.06 1.67
CA HIS A 202 24.73 -1.68 2.12
C HIS A 202 25.94 -0.88 1.67
N ASP A 203 25.71 0.20 0.93
CA ASP A 203 26.73 1.16 0.51
C ASP A 203 26.40 2.53 1.12
N GLU A 204 27.08 2.85 2.21
CA GLU A 204 26.92 4.13 2.91
C GLU A 204 27.31 5.33 2.03
N GLN A 205 28.33 5.18 1.16
CA GLN A 205 28.80 6.27 0.33
C GLN A 205 27.82 6.59 -0.80
N ALA A 206 27.24 5.56 -1.42
CA ALA A 206 26.22 5.72 -2.43
C ALA A 206 24.80 5.95 -1.83
N GLY A 207 24.63 5.75 -0.52
CA GLY A 207 23.34 5.78 0.13
C GLY A 207 22.37 4.76 -0.45
N GLN A 208 22.86 3.54 -0.71
CA GLN A 208 22.11 2.45 -1.33
C GLN A 208 22.00 1.27 -0.36
N ASP A 209 20.83 0.67 -0.30
CA ASP A 209 20.60 -0.56 0.40
C ASP A 209 19.89 -1.55 -0.52
N MET A 210 20.37 -2.79 -0.55
CA MET A 210 19.76 -3.87 -1.30
C MET A 210 19.56 -5.07 -0.40
N HIS A 211 18.31 -5.49 -0.28
CA HIS A 211 17.94 -6.73 0.39
C HIS A 211 17.43 -7.72 -0.67
N GLN A 212 18.09 -8.85 -0.80
CA GLN A 212 17.71 -9.91 -1.71
C GLN A 212 17.40 -11.19 -0.94
N THR A 213 16.23 -11.76 -1.19
CA THR A 213 15.84 -13.08 -0.70
C THR A 213 16.10 -14.11 -1.78
N GLN A 214 16.92 -15.13 -1.47
CA GLN A 214 17.17 -16.27 -2.35
C GLN A 214 16.48 -17.51 -1.79
N HIS A 215 15.86 -18.28 -2.68
CA HIS A 215 15.33 -19.60 -2.39
C HIS A 215 16.35 -20.65 -2.79
N ALA A 216 16.56 -21.64 -1.91
CA ALA A 216 17.45 -22.78 -2.17
C ALA A 216 16.76 -23.80 -3.07
#